data_db996c33dd8af252bdce52a71757371e
#
_entry.id   db996c33dd8af252bdce52a71757371e
#
_cell.length_a   1.000
_cell.length_b   1.000
_cell.length_c   1.000
_cell.angle_alpha   90.00
_cell.angle_beta   90.00
_cell.angle_gamma   90.00
#
_symmetry.space_group_name_H-M   'P 1'
#
loop_
_entity.id
_entity.type
_entity.pdbx_description
1 polymer ?
#
loop_
_entity_poly.entity_id
_entity_poly.type
_entity_poly.pdbx_seq_one_letter_code
_entity_poly.pdbx_strand_id
1 'polypeptide(L)' 'MALTETFAYKIEVNEDHSIGVRRADIVLKDDVEIARSYHRTSFAPGSDVSAEPKEVQDVAAVVWTDEVVAAYKASNA' A
#
# COMPACT_ATOMS: atom_id res chain seq x y z
N MET A 1 31.22 -5.90 -8.34
CA MET A 1 30.38 -5.29 -7.27
C MET A 1 29.06 -4.87 -7.88
N ALA A 2 27.97 -5.47 -7.45
CA ALA A 2 26.65 -5.18 -8.00
C ALA A 2 25.76 -4.54 -6.93
N LEU A 3 25.24 -3.35 -7.22
CA LEU A 3 24.21 -2.70 -6.42
C LEU A 3 22.88 -2.94 -7.09
N THR A 4 21.93 -3.44 -6.33
CA THR A 4 20.58 -3.71 -6.82
C THR A 4 19.57 -3.03 -5.90
N GLU A 5 18.57 -2.41 -6.49
CA GLU A 5 17.45 -1.86 -5.72
C GLU A 5 16.26 -2.78 -5.87
N THR A 6 15.58 -3.02 -4.78
CA THR A 6 14.32 -3.76 -4.79
C THR A 6 13.33 -3.08 -3.85
N PHE A 7 12.07 -3.47 -3.97
CA PHE A 7 10.99 -2.87 -3.19
C PHE A 7 10.18 -3.97 -2.53
N ALA A 8 9.77 -3.74 -1.30
CA ALA A 8 8.85 -4.61 -0.61
C ALA A 8 7.67 -3.78 -0.12
N TYR A 9 6.48 -4.37 -0.12
CA TYR A 9 5.26 -3.68 0.28
C TYR A 9 4.61 -4.44 1.43
N LYS A 10 4.15 -3.70 2.43
CA LYS A 10 3.29 -4.23 3.46
C LYS A 10 1.95 -3.51 3.36
N ILE A 11 0.89 -4.27 3.16
CA ILE A 11 -0.45 -3.73 2.98
C ILE A 11 -1.27 -4.09 4.20
N GLU A 12 -1.86 -3.08 4.85
CA GLU A 12 -2.68 -3.27 6.04
C GLU A 12 -4.09 -2.75 5.77
N VAL A 13 -5.08 -3.51 6.22
CA VAL A 13 -6.47 -3.08 6.18
C VAL A 13 -6.89 -2.71 7.60
N ASN A 14 -7.34 -1.48 7.79
CA ASN A 14 -7.73 -0.97 9.10
C ASN A 14 -9.21 -1.22 9.38
N GLU A 15 -9.64 -0.97 10.61
CA GLU A 15 -11.03 -1.19 11.02
C GLU A 15 -12.04 -0.40 10.20
N ASP A 16 -11.66 0.79 9.77
CA ASP A 16 -12.52 1.66 8.94
C ASP A 16 -12.41 1.32 7.45
N HIS A 17 -11.77 0.22 7.11
CA HIS A 17 -11.51 -0.25 5.75
C HIS A 17 -10.53 0.63 4.96
N SER A 18 -9.86 1.57 5.62
CA SER A 18 -8.75 2.27 4.99
C SER A 18 -7.57 1.32 4.78
N ILE A 19 -6.78 1.57 3.76
CA ILE A 19 -5.64 0.74 3.42
C ILE A 19 -4.36 1.51 3.68
N GLY A 20 -3.49 0.95 4.52
CA GLY A 20 -2.16 1.48 4.75
C GLY A 20 -1.15 0.70 3.92
N VAL A 21 -0.29 1.41 3.21
CA VAL A 21 0.77 0.81 2.40
C VAL A 21 2.11 1.31 2.92
N ARG A 22 2.98 0.38 3.27
CA ARG A 22 4.36 0.70 3.62
C ARG A 22 5.27 0.12 2.54
N ARG A 23 5.96 1.00 1.82
CA ARG A 23 6.96 0.59 0.84
C ARG A 23 8.33 0.62 1.49
N ALA A 24 9.06 -0.47 1.39
CA ALA A 24 10.46 -0.51 1.78
C ALA A 24 11.32 -0.42 0.52
N ASP A 25 12.19 0.57 0.46
CA ASP A 25 13.19 0.69 -0.59
C ASP A 25 14.46 0.02 -0.07
N ILE A 26 14.87 -1.05 -0.71
CA ILE A 26 15.96 -1.91 -0.23
C ILE A 26 17.11 -1.84 -1.22
N VAL A 27 18.31 -1.57 -0.72
CA VAL A 27 19.52 -1.58 -1.53
C VAL A 27 20.33 -2.82 -1.15
N LEU A 28 20.65 -3.61 -2.15
CA LEU A 28 21.45 -4.83 -1.98
C LEU A 28 22.83 -4.62 -2.62
N LYS A 29 23.85 -5.12 -1.95
CA LYS A 29 25.20 -5.20 -2.51
C LYS A 29 25.60 -6.67 -2.50
N ASP A 30 25.82 -7.23 -3.69
CA ASP A 30 26.14 -8.65 -3.85
C ASP A 30 25.11 -9.55 -3.11
N ASP A 31 23.83 -9.22 -3.28
CA ASP A 31 22.69 -9.92 -2.68
C ASP A 31 22.58 -9.78 -1.16
N VAL A 32 23.34 -8.88 -0.55
CA VAL A 32 23.25 -8.59 0.87
C VAL A 32 22.63 -7.21 1.07
N GLU A 33 21.59 -7.13 1.90
CA GLU A 33 20.95 -5.86 2.21
C GLU A 33 21.91 -4.95 2.98
N ILE A 34 22.16 -3.75 2.42
CA ILE A 34 23.04 -2.76 3.06
C ILE A 34 22.31 -1.51 3.50
N ALA A 35 21.12 -1.26 2.97
CA ALA A 35 20.33 -0.08 3.34
C ALA A 35 18.86 -0.36 3.10
N ARG A 36 18.01 0.26 3.92
CA ARG A 36 16.56 0.15 3.81
C ARG A 36 15.91 1.45 4.28
N SER A 37 14.98 1.96 3.51
CA SER A 37 14.17 3.10 3.91
C SER A 37 12.69 2.79 3.71
N TYR A 38 11.82 3.45 4.46
CA TYR A 38 10.38 3.18 4.46
C TYR A 38 9.59 4.42 4.11
N HIS A 39 8.55 4.22 3.30
CA HIS A 39 7.59 5.25 2.96
C HIS A 39 6.19 4.73 3.25
N ARG A 40 5.39 5.50 3.98
CA ARG A 40 4.02 5.14 4.32
C ARG A 40 3.03 6.01 3.58
N THR A 41 1.97 5.39 3.10
CA THR A 41 0.84 6.08 2.49
C THR A 41 -0.44 5.42 2.98
N SER A 42 -1.47 6.21 3.22
CA SER A 42 -2.79 5.70 3.63
C SER A 42 -3.82 6.10 2.61
N PHE A 43 -4.76 5.21 2.35
CA PHE A 43 -5.85 5.45 1.39
C PHE A 43 -7.18 5.21 2.08
N ALA A 44 -8.07 6.21 2.02
CA ALA A 44 -9.44 6.06 2.48
C ALA A 44 -10.26 5.24 1.47
N PRO A 45 -11.33 4.55 1.90
CA PRO A 45 -12.19 3.81 0.99
C PRO A 45 -12.68 4.67 -0.17
N GLY A 46 -12.54 4.16 -1.39
CA GLY A 46 -12.93 4.88 -2.60
C GLY A 46 -11.85 5.78 -3.19
N SER A 47 -10.67 5.85 -2.57
CA SER A 47 -9.54 6.61 -3.12
C SER A 47 -9.04 6.02 -4.42
N ASP A 48 -8.43 6.86 -5.26
CA ASP A 48 -7.82 6.41 -6.50
C ASP A 48 -6.47 5.76 -6.21
N VAL A 49 -6.37 4.46 -6.47
CA VAL A 49 -5.13 3.70 -6.30
C VAL A 49 -4.57 3.22 -7.64
N SER A 50 -5.01 3.83 -8.74
CA SER A 50 -4.60 3.40 -10.08
C SER A 50 -3.11 3.55 -10.35
N ALA A 51 -2.43 4.45 -9.64
CA ALA A 51 -0.98 4.65 -9.75
C ALA A 51 -0.19 3.72 -8.81
N GLU A 52 -0.87 2.95 -7.98
CA GLU A 52 -0.23 2.06 -7.02
C GLU A 52 0.08 0.68 -7.64
N PRO A 53 0.95 -0.11 -6.99
CA PRO A 53 1.22 -1.48 -7.47
C PRO A 53 -0.06 -2.31 -7.56
N LYS A 54 -0.04 -3.30 -8.44
CA LYS A 54 -1.20 -4.17 -8.64
C LYS A 54 -1.69 -4.81 -7.35
N GLU A 55 -0.79 -5.16 -6.45
CA GLU A 55 -1.15 -5.75 -5.15
C GLU A 55 -2.06 -4.83 -4.35
N VAL A 56 -1.75 -3.54 -4.32
CA VAL A 56 -2.58 -2.53 -3.64
C VAL A 56 -3.93 -2.40 -4.34
N GLN A 57 -3.94 -2.36 -5.66
CA GLN A 57 -5.17 -2.27 -6.44
C GLN A 57 -6.07 -3.47 -6.20
N ASP A 58 -5.50 -4.67 -6.17
CA ASP A 58 -6.24 -5.91 -5.96
C ASP A 58 -6.84 -5.97 -4.54
N VAL A 59 -6.08 -5.57 -3.53
CA VAL A 59 -6.59 -5.51 -2.16
C VAL A 59 -7.72 -4.49 -2.06
N ALA A 60 -7.56 -3.32 -2.66
CA ALA A 60 -8.58 -2.29 -2.67
C ALA A 60 -9.87 -2.78 -3.35
N ALA A 61 -9.74 -3.51 -4.45
CA ALA A 61 -10.90 -4.04 -5.17
C ALA A 61 -11.69 -5.04 -4.34
N VAL A 62 -11.02 -5.81 -3.49
CA VAL A 62 -11.67 -6.80 -2.62
C VAL A 62 -12.28 -6.14 -1.38
N VAL A 63 -11.54 -5.21 -0.76
CA VAL A 63 -11.94 -4.57 0.50
C VAL A 63 -12.97 -3.47 0.28
N TRP A 64 -12.81 -2.67 -0.76
CA TRP A 64 -13.65 -1.50 -1.02
C TRP A 64 -14.83 -1.87 -1.93
N THR A 65 -15.78 -2.59 -1.35
CA THR A 65 -17.06 -2.84 -2.02
C THR A 65 -17.87 -1.56 -2.07
N ASP A 66 -18.92 -1.53 -2.90
CA ASP A 66 -19.79 -0.37 -2.98
C ASP A 66 -20.41 -0.04 -1.60
N GLU A 67 -20.73 -1.05 -0.82
CA GLU A 67 -21.26 -0.88 0.53
C GLU A 67 -20.24 -0.22 1.47
N VAL A 68 -18.99 -0.65 1.42
CA VAL A 68 -17.91 -0.11 2.25
C VAL A 68 -17.67 1.36 1.90
N VAL A 69 -17.57 1.68 0.63
CA VAL A 69 -17.35 3.05 0.17
C VAL A 69 -18.52 3.96 0.56
N ALA A 70 -19.75 3.49 0.38
CA ALA A 70 -20.93 4.24 0.75
C ALA A 70 -21.01 4.50 2.26
N ALA A 71 -20.69 3.48 3.07
CA ALA A 71 -20.68 3.60 4.52
C ALA A 71 -19.62 4.60 5.00
N TYR A 72 -18.44 4.58 4.39
CA TYR A 72 -17.38 5.52 4.72
C TYR A 72 -17.80 6.96 4.40
N LYS A 73 -18.35 7.20 3.22
CA LYS A 73 -18.81 8.52 2.82
C LYS A 73 -19.93 9.02 3.73
N ALA A 74 -20.85 8.14 4.13
CA ALA A 74 -21.94 8.49 5.03
C ALA A 74 -21.44 8.89 6.41
N SER A 75 -20.41 8.20 6.95
CA SER A 75 -19.88 8.49 8.28
C SER A 75 -18.96 9.72 8.30
N ASN A 76 -18.48 10.17 7.15
CA ASN A 76 -17.60 11.34 7.03
C ASN A 76 -18.26 12.52 6.29
N ALA A 77 -19.54 12.43 6.08
CA ALA A 77 -20.28 13.49 5.41
C ALA A 77 -20.52 14.70 6.33
#